data_f4cb028967c4550714aa36ac75b45c37
#
_entry.id   f4cb028967c4550714aa36ac75b45c37
#
_cell.length_a   1.000
_cell.length_b   1.000
_cell.length_c   1.000
_cell.angle_alpha   90.00
_cell.angle_beta   90.00
_cell.angle_gamma   90.00
#
_symmetry.space_group_name_H-M   'P 1'
#
loop_
_entity.id
_entity.type
_entity.pdbx_description
1 polymer ?
#
loop_
_entity_poly.entity_id
_entity_poly.type
_entity_poly.pdbx_seq_one_letter_code
_entity_poly.pdbx_strand_id
1 'polypeptide(L)'
;MLTRIKKTVGEDDFSYFIRYFGLFTLIFSAMTLIIIQVMRSSLYTTVDENLKTLSKDPYSLAAIAYRDQRQSKDKDNDEDPEVMIPDHDKSEPKGDVTSNTTVVLLNRNYENLTTGNGFLNFKSVTFGRKLLNKVSQLQITNSYGKKESYRAYMTDLGLTDDGGSDVKYAVIMTNISQLEQTSEEHESQIALVMICFWGISLFASLFLARLSVKPLLESIQKQKAFVENASHELRTPLAVLQNRLETLFRKPEATIMESSESI
;
A
#
# COMPACT_ATOMS: atom_id res chain seq x y z
N MET A 1 -22.74 18.64 9.01
CA MET A 1 -21.43 19.32 8.96
C MET A 1 -21.24 20.08 7.64
N LEU A 2 -21.47 19.49 6.50
CA LEU A 2 -21.36 20.11 5.16
C LEU A 2 -22.27 21.35 4.98
N THR A 3 -23.48 21.34 5.51
CA THR A 3 -24.43 22.49 5.45
C THR A 3 -23.97 23.69 6.28
N ARG A 4 -23.23 23.48 7.36
CA ARG A 4 -22.63 24.58 8.13
C ARG A 4 -21.43 25.19 7.42
N ILE A 5 -20.62 24.37 6.74
CA ILE A 5 -19.48 24.83 5.93
C ILE A 5 -19.98 25.66 4.74
N LYS A 6 -21.05 25.23 4.06
CA LYS A 6 -21.68 25.97 2.96
C LYS A 6 -22.17 27.37 3.38
N LYS A 7 -22.59 27.56 4.64
CA LYS A 7 -23.06 28.85 5.15
C LYS A 7 -21.91 29.81 5.53
N THR A 8 -20.72 29.28 5.79
CA THR A 8 -19.53 30.07 6.19
C THR A 8 -18.64 30.40 4.99
N VAL A 9 -18.73 29.62 3.93
CA VAL A 9 -18.01 29.73 2.66
C VAL A 9 -19.06 30.07 1.62
N GLY A 10 -18.89 31.13 0.82
CA GLY A 10 -19.83 31.50 -0.26
C GLY A 10 -20.07 30.30 -1.21
N GLU A 11 -21.18 30.33 -1.94
CA GLU A 11 -21.53 29.19 -2.82
C GLU A 11 -20.44 28.89 -3.86
N ASP A 12 -19.78 29.90 -4.37
CA ASP A 12 -18.68 29.77 -5.34
C ASP A 12 -17.42 29.18 -4.67
N ASP A 13 -17.06 29.68 -3.48
CA ASP A 13 -15.93 29.16 -2.71
C ASP A 13 -16.11 27.68 -2.34
N PHE A 14 -17.37 27.26 -2.08
CA PHE A 14 -17.68 25.88 -1.73
C PHE A 14 -17.42 24.89 -2.91
N SER A 15 -17.68 25.30 -4.14
CA SER A 15 -17.38 24.49 -5.31
C SER A 15 -15.87 24.23 -5.48
N TYR A 16 -15.05 25.26 -5.30
CA TYR A 16 -13.58 25.13 -5.33
C TYR A 16 -13.06 24.31 -4.16
N PHE A 17 -13.60 24.52 -2.97
CA PHE A 17 -13.28 23.71 -1.80
C PHE A 17 -13.49 22.22 -2.04
N ILE A 18 -14.67 21.81 -2.58
CA ILE A 18 -14.93 20.40 -2.87
C ILE A 18 -13.96 19.84 -3.88
N ARG A 19 -13.60 20.60 -4.91
CA ARG A 19 -12.64 20.16 -5.94
C ARG A 19 -11.25 19.91 -5.35
N TYR A 20 -10.72 20.85 -4.58
CA TYR A 20 -9.40 20.71 -3.95
C TYR A 20 -9.41 19.63 -2.89
N PHE A 21 -10.40 19.59 -2.02
CA PHE A 21 -10.52 18.57 -0.99
C PHE A 21 -10.70 17.17 -1.59
N GLY A 22 -11.52 17.03 -2.64
CA GLY A 22 -11.71 15.78 -3.35
C GLY A 22 -10.42 15.28 -4.02
N LEU A 23 -9.65 16.20 -4.63
CA LEU A 23 -8.36 15.88 -5.23
C LEU A 23 -7.35 15.39 -4.17
N PHE A 24 -7.20 16.11 -3.07
CA PHE A 24 -6.30 15.71 -1.98
C PHE A 24 -6.71 14.36 -1.37
N THR A 25 -8.01 14.18 -1.12
CA THR A 25 -8.55 12.92 -0.60
C THR A 25 -8.24 11.75 -1.53
N LEU A 26 -8.41 11.92 -2.83
CA LEU A 26 -8.12 10.88 -3.81
C LEU A 26 -6.63 10.52 -3.83
N ILE A 27 -5.75 11.53 -3.85
CA ILE A 27 -4.30 11.32 -3.86
C ILE A 27 -3.85 10.59 -2.59
N PHE A 28 -4.26 11.06 -1.41
CA PHE A 28 -3.87 10.44 -0.14
C PHE A 28 -4.44 9.03 0.03
N SER A 29 -5.69 8.80 -0.40
CA SER A 29 -6.29 7.46 -0.38
C SER A 29 -5.54 6.49 -1.28
N ALA A 30 -5.21 6.89 -2.51
CA ALA A 30 -4.43 6.06 -3.44
C ALA A 30 -3.04 5.77 -2.88
N MET A 31 -2.36 6.77 -2.32
CA MET A 31 -1.04 6.61 -1.70
C MET A 31 -1.08 5.65 -0.52
N THR A 32 -2.09 5.75 0.34
CA THR A 32 -2.28 4.83 1.48
C THR A 32 -2.44 3.39 1.03
N LEU A 33 -3.30 3.16 0.03
CA LEU A 33 -3.51 1.81 -0.51
C LEU A 33 -2.22 1.22 -1.07
N ILE A 34 -1.43 2.02 -1.81
CA ILE A 34 -0.14 1.58 -2.35
C ILE A 34 0.82 1.22 -1.22
N ILE A 35 0.95 2.05 -0.19
CA ILE A 35 1.86 1.81 0.94
C ILE A 35 1.49 0.51 1.65
N ILE A 36 0.22 0.31 2.00
CA ILE A 36 -0.26 -0.90 2.67
C ILE A 36 -0.01 -2.13 1.79
N GLN A 37 -0.30 -2.04 0.50
CA GLN A 37 -0.11 -3.16 -0.43
C GLN A 37 1.38 -3.53 -0.60
N VAL A 38 2.25 -2.53 -0.74
CA VAL A 38 3.71 -2.76 -0.85
C VAL A 38 4.25 -3.36 0.44
N MET A 39 3.84 -2.85 1.59
CA MET A 39 4.26 -3.37 2.89
C MET A 39 3.88 -4.83 3.06
N ARG A 40 2.62 -5.19 2.85
CA ARG A 40 2.14 -6.59 2.95
C ARG A 40 2.85 -7.51 1.95
N SER A 41 3.03 -7.07 0.71
CA SER A 41 3.71 -7.86 -0.31
C SER A 41 5.18 -8.11 0.05
N SER A 42 5.90 -7.08 0.52
CA SER A 42 7.31 -7.17 0.88
C SER A 42 7.55 -8.14 2.03
N LEU A 43 6.73 -8.10 3.07
CA LEU A 43 6.85 -8.95 4.26
C LEU A 43 6.82 -10.45 3.90
N TYR A 44 5.84 -10.87 3.12
CA TYR A 44 5.69 -12.27 2.74
C TYR A 44 6.73 -12.72 1.71
N THR A 45 7.13 -11.85 0.78
CA THR A 45 8.11 -12.20 -0.25
C THR A 45 9.46 -12.60 0.36
N THR A 46 9.95 -11.85 1.33
CA THR A 46 11.23 -12.15 2.00
C THR A 46 11.19 -13.51 2.71
N VAL A 47 10.11 -13.79 3.45
CA VAL A 47 9.95 -15.09 4.14
C VAL A 47 9.85 -16.22 3.12
N ASP A 48 9.09 -16.05 2.05
CA ASP A 48 8.90 -17.06 1.01
C ASP A 48 10.18 -17.39 0.25
N GLU A 49 11.00 -16.38 -0.04
CA GLU A 49 12.29 -16.56 -0.69
C GLU A 49 13.28 -17.27 0.24
N ASN A 50 13.30 -16.91 1.53
CA ASN A 50 14.14 -17.59 2.52
C ASN A 50 13.75 -19.06 2.65
N LEU A 51 12.46 -19.40 2.78
CA LEU A 51 11.98 -20.79 2.81
C LEU A 51 12.41 -21.60 1.59
N LYS A 52 12.32 -21.02 0.38
CA LYS A 52 12.76 -21.64 -0.86
C LYS A 52 14.28 -21.83 -0.93
N THR A 53 15.04 -20.88 -0.40
CA THR A 53 16.50 -20.96 -0.35
C THR A 53 16.94 -22.06 0.60
N LEU A 54 16.39 -22.08 1.82
CA LEU A 54 16.63 -23.13 2.82
C LEU A 54 16.26 -24.52 2.30
N SER A 55 15.18 -24.65 1.52
CA SER A 55 14.75 -25.93 0.97
C SER A 55 15.72 -26.56 -0.02
N LYS A 56 16.60 -25.76 -0.63
CA LYS A 56 17.62 -26.21 -1.58
C LYS A 56 18.93 -26.60 -0.93
N ASP A 57 19.09 -26.30 0.35
CA ASP A 57 20.32 -26.59 1.11
C ASP A 57 20.08 -27.68 2.16
N PRO A 58 20.48 -28.94 1.86
CA PRO A 58 20.32 -30.07 2.78
C PRO A 58 21.02 -29.87 4.12
N TYR A 59 22.13 -29.13 4.14
CA TYR A 59 22.88 -28.83 5.38
C TYR A 59 22.10 -27.91 6.30
N SER A 60 21.50 -26.86 5.78
CA SER A 60 20.62 -25.98 6.53
C SER A 60 19.43 -26.74 7.12
N LEU A 61 18.82 -27.64 6.36
CA LEU A 61 17.71 -28.48 6.82
C LEU A 61 18.14 -29.41 7.96
N ALA A 62 19.30 -30.06 7.82
CA ALA A 62 19.84 -30.90 8.87
C ALA A 62 20.14 -30.11 10.14
N ALA A 63 20.79 -28.95 10.02
CA ALA A 63 21.13 -28.08 11.16
C ALA A 63 19.88 -27.62 11.93
N ILE A 64 18.82 -27.23 11.23
CA ILE A 64 17.55 -26.84 11.84
C ILE A 64 16.90 -28.05 12.55
N ALA A 65 16.83 -29.19 11.89
CA ALA A 65 16.26 -30.41 12.46
C ALA A 65 17.00 -30.86 13.73
N TYR A 66 18.34 -30.81 13.75
CA TYR A 66 19.14 -31.10 14.93
C TYR A 66 18.95 -30.09 16.06
N ARG A 67 18.88 -28.80 15.75
CA ARG A 67 18.60 -27.77 16.75
C ARG A 67 17.25 -28.00 17.43
N ASP A 68 16.22 -28.28 16.65
CA ASP A 68 14.87 -28.50 17.15
C ASP A 68 14.79 -29.77 18.02
N GLN A 69 15.55 -30.81 17.67
CA GLN A 69 15.66 -32.04 18.46
C GLN A 69 16.40 -31.83 19.80
N ARG A 70 17.46 -30.98 19.83
CA ARG A 70 18.15 -30.61 21.07
C ARG A 70 17.24 -29.86 22.04
N GLN A 71 16.52 -28.86 21.56
CA GLN A 71 15.60 -28.08 22.41
C GLN A 71 14.49 -28.93 23.05
N SER A 72 14.19 -30.08 22.49
CA SER A 72 13.22 -31.02 23.10
C SER A 72 13.83 -31.95 24.15
N LYS A 73 15.12 -32.25 24.05
CA LYS A 73 15.84 -33.16 24.97
C LYS A 73 16.37 -32.48 26.22
N ASP A 74 16.72 -31.20 26.20
CA ASP A 74 17.28 -30.45 27.33
C ASP A 74 16.33 -30.32 28.55
N LYS A 75 15.15 -30.88 28.48
CA LYS A 75 14.23 -30.96 29.63
C LYS A 75 14.40 -32.20 30.50
N ASP A 76 15.11 -33.22 30.04
CA ASP A 76 15.07 -34.51 30.75
C ASP A 76 16.43 -35.15 31.13
N ASN A 77 17.60 -34.73 30.61
CA ASN A 77 18.88 -35.32 31.05
C ASN A 77 20.12 -34.50 30.70
N ASP A 78 21.03 -34.37 31.69
CA ASP A 78 22.33 -33.73 31.66
C ASP A 78 23.47 -34.60 31.03
N GLU A 79 23.23 -35.30 29.94
CA GLU A 79 24.31 -35.99 29.23
C GLU A 79 24.44 -35.49 27.81
N ASP A 80 25.51 -34.76 27.54
CA ASP A 80 25.94 -34.27 26.23
C ASP A 80 26.32 -35.44 25.30
N PRO A 81 25.57 -35.78 24.27
CA PRO A 81 26.12 -36.65 23.25
C PRO A 81 26.96 -35.76 22.29
N GLU A 82 28.26 -36.02 22.32
CA GLU A 82 29.24 -35.50 21.36
C GLU A 82 28.86 -35.99 19.95
N VAL A 83 27.99 -35.23 19.27
CA VAL A 83 27.61 -35.53 17.88
C VAL A 83 28.68 -34.93 16.99
N MET A 84 29.54 -35.79 16.44
CA MET A 84 30.43 -35.46 15.33
C MET A 84 29.60 -34.87 14.17
N ILE A 85 29.67 -33.54 14.02
CA ILE A 85 29.32 -32.88 12.78
C ILE A 85 30.43 -33.29 11.79
N PRO A 86 30.13 -33.90 10.63
CA PRO A 86 31.16 -34.16 9.64
C PRO A 86 31.87 -32.86 9.29
N ASP A 87 33.18 -32.84 9.53
CA ASP A 87 34.04 -31.70 9.23
C ASP A 87 34.21 -31.61 7.71
N HIS A 88 33.22 -31.06 7.04
CA HIS A 88 33.28 -30.73 5.63
C HIS A 88 32.99 -29.25 5.45
N ASP A 89 34.08 -28.55 5.16
CA ASP A 89 34.20 -27.22 4.58
C ASP A 89 33.12 -26.20 5.03
N LYS A 90 33.60 -25.19 5.74
CA LYS A 90 32.88 -24.09 6.35
C LYS A 90 32.07 -23.25 5.31
N SER A 91 31.14 -23.85 4.61
CA SER A 91 30.14 -23.09 3.90
C SER A 91 29.05 -22.69 4.89
N GLU A 92 29.02 -21.42 5.27
CA GLU A 92 27.91 -20.84 6.03
C GLU A 92 26.59 -21.22 5.36
N PRO A 93 25.55 -21.56 6.12
CA PRO A 93 24.23 -21.89 5.57
C PRO A 93 23.78 -20.74 4.66
N LYS A 94 23.45 -21.06 3.42
CA LYS A 94 23.06 -20.07 2.39
C LYS A 94 21.73 -19.36 2.67
N GLY A 95 21.02 -19.77 3.73
CA GLY A 95 19.78 -19.16 4.16
C GLY A 95 19.88 -18.61 5.58
N ASP A 96 19.11 -17.58 5.90
CA ASP A 96 19.04 -17.04 7.25
C ASP A 96 18.26 -18.02 8.15
N VAL A 97 19.00 -18.84 8.91
CA VAL A 97 18.43 -19.78 9.88
C VAL A 97 18.03 -19.01 11.12
N THR A 98 16.86 -18.41 11.08
CA THR A 98 16.30 -17.70 12.24
C THR A 98 15.81 -18.68 13.30
N SER A 99 15.81 -18.26 14.56
CA SER A 99 15.29 -19.05 15.70
C SER A 99 13.80 -19.42 15.53
N ASN A 100 13.10 -18.75 14.63
CA ASN A 100 11.66 -18.95 14.38
C ASN A 100 11.36 -19.96 13.27
N THR A 101 12.39 -20.59 12.68
CA THR A 101 12.23 -21.57 11.61
C THR A 101 12.34 -22.98 12.17
N THR A 102 11.38 -23.83 11.83
CA THR A 102 11.28 -25.24 12.26
C THR A 102 11.18 -26.14 11.02
N VAL A 103 11.79 -27.32 11.10
CA VAL A 103 11.73 -28.34 10.05
C VAL A 103 10.98 -29.55 10.56
N VAL A 104 9.98 -29.99 9.81
CA VAL A 104 9.21 -31.23 10.06
C VAL A 104 9.53 -32.23 8.96
N LEU A 105 9.99 -33.41 9.35
CA LEU A 105 10.28 -34.52 8.44
C LEU A 105 9.07 -35.42 8.31
N LEU A 106 8.71 -35.78 7.07
CA LEU A 106 7.56 -36.59 6.75
C LEU A 106 7.95 -37.86 6.00
N ASN A 107 7.19 -38.93 6.24
CA ASN A 107 7.30 -40.15 5.46
C ASN A 107 6.58 -40.05 4.10
N ARG A 108 6.55 -41.16 3.34
CA ARG A 108 5.85 -41.25 2.05
C ARG A 108 4.34 -41.02 2.16
N ASN A 109 3.75 -41.31 3.32
CA ASN A 109 2.34 -41.13 3.60
C ASN A 109 2.00 -39.74 4.15
N TYR A 110 2.98 -38.81 4.17
CA TYR A 110 2.85 -37.48 4.78
C TYR A 110 2.66 -37.48 6.29
N GLU A 111 3.02 -38.57 6.96
CA GLU A 111 2.99 -38.68 8.41
C GLU A 111 4.23 -38.04 9.02
N ASN A 112 4.06 -37.34 10.13
CA ASN A 112 5.14 -36.66 10.82
C ASN A 112 6.06 -37.65 11.54
N LEU A 113 7.34 -37.66 11.18
CA LEU A 113 8.39 -38.46 11.82
C LEU A 113 9.18 -37.67 12.88
N THR A 114 8.98 -36.38 12.97
CA THR A 114 9.74 -35.51 13.88
C THR A 114 9.17 -35.60 15.28
N THR A 115 9.86 -36.29 16.17
CA THR A 115 9.43 -36.55 17.55
C THR A 115 9.67 -35.36 18.50
N GLY A 116 10.14 -34.23 18.01
CA GLY A 116 10.92 -33.29 18.84
C GLY A 116 10.29 -31.96 19.23
N ASN A 117 9.16 -31.51 18.67
CA ASN A 117 8.63 -30.20 19.05
C ASN A 117 7.41 -30.30 19.98
N GLY A 118 7.67 -30.50 21.27
CA GLY A 118 6.64 -30.49 22.32
C GLY A 118 5.87 -29.16 22.43
N PHE A 119 6.31 -28.11 21.69
CA PHE A 119 5.64 -26.81 21.64
C PHE A 119 4.56 -26.72 20.55
N LEU A 120 4.64 -27.53 19.49
CA LEU A 120 3.72 -27.45 18.36
C LEU A 120 2.82 -28.68 18.31
N ASN A 121 1.52 -28.45 18.28
CA ASN A 121 0.55 -29.53 18.13
C ASN A 121 0.24 -29.75 16.65
N PHE A 122 1.00 -30.63 16.00
CA PHE A 122 0.80 -30.99 14.59
C PHE A 122 -0.44 -31.86 14.32
N LYS A 123 -1.17 -32.33 15.37
CA LYS A 123 -2.38 -33.14 15.19
C LYS A 123 -3.49 -32.41 14.44
N SER A 124 -3.46 -31.08 14.45
CA SER A 124 -4.44 -30.23 13.75
C SER A 124 -4.07 -29.92 12.30
N VAL A 125 -2.85 -30.28 11.86
CA VAL A 125 -2.34 -29.97 10.53
C VAL A 125 -2.26 -31.22 9.69
N THR A 126 -2.94 -31.21 8.54
CA THR A 126 -2.84 -32.29 7.56
C THR A 126 -1.84 -31.90 6.50
N PHE A 127 -0.68 -32.56 6.52
CA PHE A 127 0.30 -32.43 5.43
C PHE A 127 -0.15 -33.28 4.23
N GLY A 128 0.10 -32.78 3.02
CA GLY A 128 -0.30 -33.52 1.84
C GLY A 128 0.30 -32.94 0.56
N ARG A 129 0.09 -33.62 -0.56
CA ARG A 129 0.64 -33.27 -1.88
C ARG A 129 0.35 -31.84 -2.34
N LYS A 130 -0.69 -31.19 -1.82
CA LYS A 130 -1.05 -29.80 -2.13
C LYS A 130 -0.02 -28.77 -1.66
N LEU A 131 0.79 -29.13 -0.65
CA LEU A 131 1.85 -28.28 -0.09
C LEU A 131 3.17 -28.43 -0.83
N LEU A 132 3.32 -29.46 -1.64
CA LEU A 132 4.58 -29.77 -2.33
C LEU A 132 4.96 -28.66 -3.30
N ASN A 133 6.19 -28.14 -3.16
CA ASN A 133 6.78 -27.08 -3.98
C ASN A 133 5.95 -25.77 -4.00
N LYS A 134 5.11 -25.55 -2.98
CA LYS A 134 4.33 -24.31 -2.84
C LYS A 134 4.48 -23.76 -1.44
N VAL A 135 4.62 -22.43 -1.35
CA VAL A 135 4.50 -21.76 -0.07
C VAL A 135 3.04 -21.64 0.29
N SER A 136 2.69 -22.02 1.50
CA SER A 136 1.33 -21.99 2.04
C SER A 136 1.33 -21.43 3.45
N GLN A 137 0.24 -20.78 3.82
CA GLN A 137 0.03 -20.32 5.18
C GLN A 137 -0.70 -21.41 5.98
N LEU A 138 -0.17 -21.73 7.15
CA LEU A 138 -0.75 -22.71 8.06
C LEU A 138 -1.02 -22.04 9.41
N GLN A 139 -2.14 -22.42 10.04
CA GLN A 139 -2.40 -22.04 11.43
C GLN A 139 -2.18 -23.27 12.30
N ILE A 140 -1.28 -23.17 13.25
CA ILE A 140 -0.92 -24.25 14.17
C ILE A 140 -1.22 -23.79 15.60
N THR A 141 -1.87 -24.64 16.36
CA THR A 141 -2.12 -24.37 17.78
C THR A 141 -0.93 -24.88 18.59
N ASN A 142 -0.30 -23.98 19.36
CA ASN A 142 0.79 -24.38 20.24
C ASN A 142 0.25 -25.16 21.47
N SER A 143 1.17 -25.72 22.28
CA SER A 143 0.83 -26.47 23.50
C SER A 143 0.08 -25.66 24.55
N TYR A 144 0.12 -24.34 24.48
CA TYR A 144 -0.61 -23.42 25.36
C TYR A 144 -2.00 -23.07 24.82
N GLY A 145 -2.45 -23.67 23.71
CA GLY A 145 -3.74 -23.38 23.10
C GLY A 145 -3.78 -22.09 22.24
N LYS A 146 -2.65 -21.40 22.07
CA LYS A 146 -2.57 -20.20 21.22
C LYS A 146 -2.42 -20.61 19.77
N LYS A 147 -3.22 -20.01 18.88
CA LYS A 147 -3.08 -20.15 17.43
C LYS A 147 -1.95 -19.26 16.95
N GLU A 148 -1.06 -19.82 16.19
CA GLU A 148 0.08 -19.15 15.58
C GLU A 148 0.08 -19.36 14.07
N SER A 149 0.45 -18.35 13.34
CA SER A 149 0.53 -18.35 11.88
C SER A 149 1.93 -18.73 11.42
N TYR A 150 2.00 -19.65 10.48
CA TYR A 150 3.23 -20.14 9.88
C TYR A 150 3.19 -20.02 8.36
N ARG A 151 4.30 -19.63 7.77
CA ARG A 151 4.56 -19.83 6.34
C ARG A 151 5.32 -21.13 6.19
N ALA A 152 4.83 -22.03 5.37
CA ALA A 152 5.39 -23.36 5.19
C ALA A 152 5.70 -23.65 3.73
N TYR A 153 6.82 -24.32 3.50
CA TYR A 153 7.23 -24.82 2.19
C TYR A 153 7.62 -26.29 2.32
N MET A 154 7.03 -27.15 1.50
CA MET A 154 7.33 -28.58 1.48
C MET A 154 8.17 -28.92 0.27
N THR A 155 9.28 -29.65 0.49
CA THR A 155 10.18 -30.13 -0.54
C THR A 155 10.35 -31.65 -0.46
N ASP A 156 10.59 -32.27 -1.62
CA ASP A 156 11.01 -33.67 -1.69
C ASP A 156 12.53 -33.72 -1.49
N LEU A 157 13.01 -34.53 -0.56
CA LEU A 157 14.44 -34.63 -0.25
C LEU A 157 15.21 -35.51 -1.27
N GLY A 158 14.52 -36.19 -2.18
CA GLY A 158 15.14 -37.04 -3.19
C GLY A 158 15.94 -38.22 -2.62
N LEU A 159 15.72 -38.56 -1.32
CA LEU A 159 16.41 -39.67 -0.70
C LEU A 159 15.91 -40.98 -1.31
N THR A 160 16.86 -41.77 -1.86
CA THR A 160 16.60 -43.11 -2.39
C THR A 160 16.51 -44.15 -1.27
N ASP A 161 15.80 -45.23 -1.52
CA ASP A 161 15.46 -46.28 -0.55
C ASP A 161 16.67 -47.06 0.07
N ASP A 162 17.88 -46.80 -0.40
CA ASP A 162 19.07 -47.61 -0.06
C ASP A 162 19.59 -47.43 1.38
N GLY A 163 19.03 -46.49 2.16
CA GLY A 163 19.56 -46.16 3.48
C GLY A 163 18.65 -46.50 4.68
N GLY A 164 17.50 -47.17 4.47
CA GLY A 164 16.59 -47.51 5.59
C GLY A 164 15.88 -46.32 6.24
N SER A 165 16.01 -45.14 5.69
CA SER A 165 15.34 -43.93 6.16
C SER A 165 13.95 -43.80 5.53
N ASP A 166 12.90 -43.80 6.38
CA ASP A 166 11.51 -43.60 5.95
C ASP A 166 11.18 -42.13 5.61
N VAL A 167 12.17 -41.24 5.73
CA VAL A 167 12.03 -39.80 5.46
C VAL A 167 12.03 -39.53 3.97
N LYS A 168 10.97 -38.89 3.46
CA LYS A 168 10.84 -38.53 2.06
C LYS A 168 10.69 -37.02 1.84
N TYR A 169 9.94 -36.35 2.68
CA TYR A 169 9.65 -34.91 2.53
C TYR A 169 10.14 -34.14 3.76
N ALA A 170 10.53 -32.90 3.51
CA ALA A 170 10.77 -31.91 4.58
C ALA A 170 9.79 -30.75 4.42
N VAL A 171 9.18 -30.36 5.52
CA VAL A 171 8.36 -29.14 5.61
C VAL A 171 9.12 -28.15 6.45
N ILE A 172 9.52 -27.06 5.83
CA ILE A 172 10.19 -25.93 6.46
C ILE A 172 9.13 -24.91 6.80
N MET A 173 9.06 -24.51 8.06
CA MET A 173 8.04 -23.58 8.53
C MET A 173 8.68 -22.44 9.32
N THR A 174 8.26 -21.22 9.03
CA THR A 174 8.66 -20.03 9.80
C THR A 174 7.44 -19.42 10.47
N ASN A 175 7.57 -19.18 11.78
CA ASN A 175 6.53 -18.48 12.53
C ASN A 175 6.46 -17.02 12.11
N ILE A 176 5.28 -16.59 11.62
CA ILE A 176 5.03 -15.23 11.16
C ILE A 176 4.07 -14.46 12.07
N SER A 177 3.66 -15.03 13.21
CA SER A 177 2.68 -14.40 14.10
C SER A 177 3.15 -13.05 14.62
N GLN A 178 4.44 -12.94 14.97
CA GLN A 178 5.03 -11.68 15.40
C GLN A 178 5.10 -10.67 14.23
N LEU A 179 5.41 -11.15 13.04
CA LEU A 179 5.46 -10.33 11.83
C LEU A 179 4.06 -9.78 11.47
N GLU A 180 3.02 -10.62 11.57
CA GLU A 180 1.63 -10.22 11.38
C GLU A 180 1.20 -9.18 12.43
N GLN A 181 1.52 -9.40 13.71
CA GLN A 181 1.21 -8.45 14.77
C GLN A 181 1.90 -7.10 14.55
N THR A 182 3.19 -7.09 14.23
CA THR A 182 3.93 -5.86 13.93
C THR A 182 3.35 -5.15 12.71
N SER A 183 2.90 -5.89 11.70
CA SER A 183 2.25 -5.33 10.52
C SER A 183 0.91 -4.65 10.87
N GLU A 184 0.10 -5.25 11.74
CA GLU A 184 -1.15 -4.64 12.22
C GLU A 184 -0.90 -3.35 13.01
N GLU A 185 0.14 -3.33 13.83
CA GLU A 185 0.56 -2.13 14.57
C GLU A 185 0.99 -1.01 13.61
N HIS A 186 1.76 -1.32 12.58
CA HIS A 186 2.15 -0.36 11.55
C HIS A 186 0.95 0.13 10.73
N GLU A 187 0.00 -0.74 10.39
CA GLU A 187 -1.24 -0.32 9.71
C GLU A 187 -2.03 0.69 10.56
N SER A 188 -2.11 0.49 11.87
CA SER A 188 -2.73 1.42 12.80
C SER A 188 -2.01 2.77 12.85
N GLN A 189 -0.68 2.77 12.88
CA GLN A 189 0.13 3.99 12.83
C GLN A 189 -0.06 4.73 11.49
N ILE A 190 -0.07 4.02 10.38
CA ILE A 190 -0.35 4.59 9.05
C ILE A 190 -1.73 5.23 9.03
N ALA A 191 -2.75 4.57 9.57
CA ALA A 191 -4.11 5.10 9.65
C ALA A 191 -4.16 6.40 10.45
N LEU A 192 -3.47 6.47 11.60
CA LEU A 192 -3.39 7.68 12.42
C LEU A 192 -2.73 8.85 11.67
N VAL A 193 -1.60 8.60 11.03
CA VAL A 193 -0.90 9.60 10.20
C VAL A 193 -1.81 10.10 9.07
N MET A 194 -2.54 9.21 8.43
CA MET A 194 -3.47 9.57 7.36
C MET A 194 -4.64 10.44 7.84
N ILE A 195 -5.16 10.20 9.04
CA ILE A 195 -6.18 11.07 9.65
C ILE A 195 -5.63 12.49 9.89
N CYS A 196 -4.37 12.61 10.32
CA CYS A 196 -3.71 13.92 10.45
C CYS A 196 -3.57 14.61 9.08
N PHE A 197 -3.15 13.91 8.05
CA PHE A 197 -3.08 14.47 6.68
C PHE A 197 -4.46 14.90 6.16
N TRP A 198 -5.51 14.16 6.45
CA TRP A 198 -6.87 14.55 6.11
C TRP A 198 -7.28 15.86 6.81
N GLY A 199 -6.92 16.03 8.08
CA GLY A 199 -7.13 17.28 8.81
C GLY A 199 -6.39 18.45 8.14
N ILE A 200 -5.12 18.27 7.83
CA ILE A 200 -4.30 19.29 7.14
C ILE A 200 -4.90 19.61 5.76
N SER A 201 -5.29 18.60 5.00
CA SER A 201 -5.93 18.74 3.69
C SER A 201 -7.22 19.55 3.74
N LEU A 202 -8.02 19.39 4.79
CA LEU A 202 -9.23 20.18 5.01
C LEU A 202 -8.90 21.67 5.16
N PHE A 203 -7.90 22.01 5.97
CA PHE A 203 -7.45 23.40 6.13
C PHE A 203 -6.84 23.97 4.86
N ALA A 204 -5.96 23.17 4.19
CA ALA A 204 -5.32 23.59 2.95
C ALA A 204 -6.34 23.87 1.84
N SER A 205 -7.36 23.02 1.69
CA SER A 205 -8.39 23.20 0.66
C SER A 205 -9.28 24.42 0.93
N LEU A 206 -9.60 24.71 2.20
CA LEU A 206 -10.31 25.94 2.57
C LEU A 206 -9.46 27.19 2.27
N PHE A 207 -8.18 27.14 2.59
CA PHE A 207 -7.25 28.24 2.32
C PHE A 207 -7.08 28.50 0.82
N LEU A 208 -6.86 27.42 0.02
CA LEU A 208 -6.73 27.53 -1.43
C LEU A 208 -8.03 28.03 -2.08
N ALA A 209 -9.19 27.55 -1.65
CA ALA A 209 -10.46 28.01 -2.18
C ALA A 209 -10.61 29.52 -2.02
N ARG A 210 -10.34 30.07 -0.84
CA ARG A 210 -10.39 31.52 -0.61
C ARG A 210 -9.37 32.30 -1.41
N LEU A 211 -8.14 31.77 -1.54
CA LEU A 211 -7.07 32.43 -2.28
C LEU A 211 -7.36 32.48 -3.79
N SER A 212 -7.99 31.45 -4.34
CA SER A 212 -8.28 31.33 -5.79
C SER A 212 -9.48 32.16 -6.20
N VAL A 213 -10.51 32.28 -5.36
CA VAL A 213 -11.77 32.96 -5.75
C VAL A 213 -11.64 34.48 -5.72
N LYS A 214 -10.91 35.02 -4.74
CA LYS A 214 -10.77 36.48 -4.59
C LYS A 214 -10.22 37.19 -5.82
N PRO A 215 -9.09 36.81 -6.42
CA PRO A 215 -8.56 37.47 -7.63
C PRO A 215 -9.45 37.25 -8.87
N LEU A 216 -10.17 36.13 -8.92
CA LEU A 216 -11.09 35.85 -10.01
C LEU A 216 -12.29 36.81 -9.98
N LEU A 217 -12.89 37.02 -8.82
CA LEU A 217 -14.00 37.98 -8.66
C LEU A 217 -13.57 39.40 -8.99
N GLU A 218 -12.38 39.84 -8.54
CA GLU A 218 -11.83 41.15 -8.88
C GLU A 218 -11.62 41.30 -10.39
N SER A 219 -11.14 40.27 -11.07
CA SER A 219 -10.95 40.28 -12.52
C SER A 219 -12.28 40.38 -13.27
N ILE A 220 -13.30 39.63 -12.84
CA ILE A 220 -14.66 39.67 -13.42
C ILE A 220 -15.27 41.07 -13.22
N GLN A 221 -15.14 41.66 -12.04
CA GLN A 221 -15.65 43.01 -11.76
C GLN A 221 -14.99 44.07 -12.65
N LYS A 222 -13.66 44.02 -12.81
CA LYS A 222 -12.92 44.91 -13.71
C LYS A 222 -13.34 44.76 -15.16
N GLN A 223 -13.56 43.52 -15.61
CA GLN A 223 -14.01 43.23 -16.97
C GLN A 223 -15.42 43.74 -17.21
N LYS A 224 -16.33 43.60 -16.22
CA LYS A 224 -17.70 44.12 -16.31
C LYS A 224 -17.70 45.65 -16.34
N ALA A 225 -16.94 46.33 -15.50
CA ALA A 225 -16.81 47.78 -15.49
C ALA A 225 -16.21 48.30 -16.79
N PHE A 226 -15.21 47.56 -17.35
CA PHE A 226 -14.64 47.94 -18.66
C PHE A 226 -15.67 47.85 -19.77
N VAL A 227 -16.50 46.78 -19.85
CA VAL A 227 -17.53 46.63 -20.86
C VAL A 227 -18.60 47.71 -20.71
N GLU A 228 -19.01 48.04 -19.50
CA GLU A 228 -19.99 49.09 -19.21
C GLU A 228 -19.49 50.47 -19.63
N ASN A 229 -18.25 50.83 -19.26
CA ASN A 229 -17.64 52.11 -19.67
C ASN A 229 -17.45 52.18 -21.19
N ALA A 230 -16.93 51.12 -21.82
CA ALA A 230 -16.78 51.07 -23.28
C ALA A 230 -18.13 51.22 -24.01
N SER A 231 -19.18 50.62 -23.50
CA SER A 231 -20.52 50.75 -24.05
C SER A 231 -21.06 52.18 -23.97
N HIS A 232 -20.76 52.89 -22.88
CA HIS A 232 -21.12 54.31 -22.72
C HIS A 232 -20.30 55.20 -23.63
N GLU A 233 -18.98 54.98 -23.74
CA GLU A 233 -18.10 55.77 -24.61
C GLU A 233 -18.35 55.53 -26.09
N LEU A 234 -18.80 54.34 -26.50
CA LEU A 234 -19.16 54.02 -27.87
C LEU A 234 -20.53 54.59 -28.24
N ARG A 235 -21.47 54.74 -27.31
CA ARG A 235 -22.80 55.27 -27.59
C ARG A 235 -22.77 56.70 -28.14
N THR A 236 -21.89 57.54 -27.59
CA THR A 236 -21.81 58.94 -28.00
C THR A 236 -21.32 59.11 -29.45
N PRO A 237 -20.19 58.53 -29.90
CA PRO A 237 -19.80 58.64 -31.30
C PRO A 237 -20.77 57.92 -32.26
N LEU A 238 -21.40 56.83 -31.82
CA LEU A 238 -22.39 56.14 -32.62
C LEU A 238 -23.63 57.03 -32.84
N ALA A 239 -24.12 57.73 -31.80
CA ALA A 239 -25.21 58.68 -31.91
C ALA A 239 -24.89 59.87 -32.82
N VAL A 240 -23.64 60.37 -32.77
CA VAL A 240 -23.16 61.43 -33.67
C VAL A 240 -23.10 60.94 -35.11
N LEU A 241 -22.60 59.73 -35.36
CA LEU A 241 -22.60 59.10 -36.70
C LEU A 241 -23.99 58.91 -37.23
N GLN A 242 -24.91 58.41 -36.42
CA GLN A 242 -26.29 58.17 -36.77
C GLN A 242 -26.99 59.49 -37.14
N ASN A 243 -26.77 60.54 -36.35
CA ASN A 243 -27.36 61.87 -36.61
C ASN A 243 -26.81 62.50 -37.91
N ARG A 244 -25.50 62.30 -38.19
CA ARG A 244 -24.88 62.74 -39.45
C ARG A 244 -25.42 61.98 -40.66
N LEU A 245 -25.55 60.67 -40.56
CA LEU A 245 -26.17 59.83 -41.59
C LEU A 245 -27.63 60.26 -41.87
N GLU A 246 -28.40 60.48 -40.80
CA GLU A 246 -29.77 60.94 -40.95
C GLU A 246 -29.89 62.29 -41.60
N THR A 247 -28.93 63.22 -41.32
CA THR A 247 -28.86 64.53 -41.97
C THR A 247 -28.51 64.40 -43.44
N LEU A 248 -27.61 63.51 -43.84
CA LEU A 248 -27.26 63.22 -45.24
C LEU A 248 -28.43 62.66 -46.03
N PHE A 249 -29.21 61.75 -45.42
CA PHE A 249 -30.42 61.18 -46.08
C PHE A 249 -31.58 62.17 -46.19
N ARG A 250 -31.65 63.17 -45.31
CA ARG A 250 -32.67 64.22 -45.39
C ARG A 250 -32.37 65.29 -46.41
N LYS A 251 -31.08 65.47 -46.83
CA LYS A 251 -30.72 66.42 -47.88
C LYS A 251 -30.08 65.68 -49.08
N PRO A 252 -30.81 65.06 -49.94
CA PRO A 252 -30.28 64.25 -51.02
C PRO A 252 -29.53 65.02 -52.10
N GLU A 253 -29.57 66.36 -52.07
CA GLU A 253 -28.87 67.22 -53.05
C GLU A 253 -27.57 67.84 -52.50
N ALA A 254 -27.24 67.60 -51.25
CA ALA A 254 -25.94 68.08 -50.64
C ALA A 254 -24.77 67.23 -51.11
N THR A 255 -23.84 67.81 -51.86
CA THR A 255 -22.63 67.14 -52.31
C THR A 255 -21.75 66.77 -51.13
N ILE A 256 -21.09 65.61 -51.20
CA ILE A 256 -20.20 65.06 -50.16
C ILE A 256 -19.13 66.06 -49.69
N MET A 257 -18.75 67.00 -50.56
CA MET A 257 -17.80 68.08 -50.26
C MET A 257 -18.31 69.09 -49.23
N GLU A 258 -19.61 69.43 -49.27
CA GLU A 258 -20.22 70.41 -48.38
C GLU A 258 -20.44 69.87 -46.96
N SER A 259 -20.56 68.57 -46.82
CA SER A 259 -20.68 67.88 -45.51
C SER A 259 -19.31 67.62 -44.86
N SER A 260 -18.19 67.71 -45.60
CA SER A 260 -16.85 67.50 -45.04
C SER A 260 -16.30 68.78 -44.37
N GLU A 261 -16.77 69.96 -44.73
CA GLU A 261 -16.39 71.24 -44.12
C GLU A 261 -16.99 71.46 -42.70
N SER A 262 -17.96 70.61 -42.30
CA SER A 262 -18.61 70.67 -40.99
C SER A 262 -18.03 69.61 -39.98
N ILE A 263 -16.88 69.01 -40.33
CA ILE A 263 -16.13 68.16 -39.47
C ILE A 263 -15.01 68.92 -38.85
#